data_3e36440fb1af2e0de827251bbc03b9c1
#
_entry.id   3e36440fb1af2e0de827251bbc03b9c1
#
_cell.length_a   1.000
_cell.length_b   1.000
_cell.length_c   1.000
_cell.angle_alpha   90.00
_cell.angle_beta   90.00
_cell.angle_gamma   90.00
#
_symmetry.space_group_name_H-M   'P 1'
#
loop_
_entity.id
_entity.type
_entity.pdbx_description
1 polymer ?
#
loop_
_entity_poly.entity_id
_entity_poly.type
_entity_poly.pdbx_seq_one_letter_code
_entity_poly.pdbx_strand_id
1 'polypeptide(L)'
;MLLSKIIEVIYPQEILFFKKNKNIKYITANSKLIINNSIYIVDFNKNKKKEFFKEAIKNGAVAILTNKRIKNLKILQLIVKNLSLAVNIILHSLKSFPPNNIIGITGTNGKTSVVWLISSMLKTSGLDVISLGTLGYYKNLKKIKEVFLTTPAKEELHQLS
;
A
#
# COMPACT_ATOMS: atom_id res chain seq x y z
N MET A 1 -0.88 10.49 8.87
CA MET A 1 -1.54 11.73 8.38
C MET A 1 -2.99 11.76 8.84
N LEU A 2 -3.52 12.93 9.24
CA LEU A 2 -4.93 13.04 9.64
C LEU A 2 -5.86 12.77 8.46
N LEU A 3 -6.96 12.09 8.74
CA LEU A 3 -7.99 11.75 7.75
C LEU A 3 -8.60 12.98 7.07
N SER A 4 -8.79 14.10 7.81
CA SER A 4 -9.24 15.37 7.23
C SER A 4 -8.29 15.88 6.15
N LYS A 5 -6.98 15.83 6.38
CA LYS A 5 -5.98 16.21 5.37
C LYS A 5 -6.00 15.30 4.15
N ILE A 6 -6.29 14.01 4.33
CA ILE A 6 -6.48 13.09 3.20
C ILE A 6 -7.67 13.54 2.36
N ILE A 7 -8.80 13.82 3.01
CA ILE A 7 -10.02 14.29 2.34
C ILE A 7 -9.76 15.57 1.55
N GLU A 8 -9.04 16.53 2.15
CA GLU A 8 -8.67 17.79 1.49
C GLU A 8 -7.84 17.58 0.22
N VAL A 9 -6.90 16.65 0.21
CA VAL A 9 -6.00 16.47 -0.95
C VAL A 9 -6.57 15.59 -2.06
N ILE A 10 -7.48 14.65 -1.74
CA ILE A 10 -8.07 13.75 -2.75
C ILE A 10 -9.38 14.27 -3.34
N TYR A 11 -10.00 15.29 -2.73
CA TYR A 11 -11.27 15.89 -3.17
C TYR A 11 -12.30 14.80 -3.55
N PRO A 12 -12.79 13.99 -2.59
CA PRO A 12 -13.74 12.93 -2.88
C PRO A 12 -15.05 13.51 -3.40
N GLN A 13 -15.69 12.83 -4.35
CA GLN A 13 -17.00 13.22 -4.87
C GLN A 13 -18.09 13.08 -3.80
N GLU A 14 -17.95 12.11 -2.92
CA GLU A 14 -18.91 11.82 -1.85
C GLU A 14 -18.19 11.29 -0.61
N ILE A 15 -18.62 11.74 0.56
CA ILE A 15 -18.13 11.29 1.87
C ILE A 15 -19.32 10.76 2.66
N LEU A 16 -19.28 9.49 3.03
CA LEU A 16 -20.35 8.85 3.81
C LEU A 16 -19.82 8.42 5.18
N PHE A 17 -20.63 8.62 6.23
CA PHE A 17 -20.36 8.16 7.59
C PHE A 17 -19.08 8.70 8.25
N PHE A 18 -18.72 9.96 7.99
CA PHE A 18 -17.63 10.61 8.71
C PHE A 18 -18.01 10.83 10.18
N LYS A 19 -17.32 10.18 11.10
CA LYS A 19 -17.61 10.28 12.55
C LYS A 19 -16.49 10.93 13.36
N LYS A 20 -15.24 10.56 13.10
CA LYS A 20 -14.07 11.03 13.86
C LYS A 20 -12.86 11.22 12.94
N ASN A 21 -12.11 12.27 13.19
CA ASN A 21 -10.82 12.48 12.55
C ASN A 21 -9.80 11.51 13.18
N LYS A 22 -9.21 10.62 12.37
CA LYS A 22 -8.24 9.64 12.82
C LYS A 22 -6.91 9.84 12.11
N ASN A 23 -5.83 9.47 12.78
CA ASN A 23 -4.50 9.48 12.16
C ASN A 23 -4.31 8.21 11.34
N ILE A 24 -4.30 8.34 10.01
CA ILE A 24 -4.11 7.21 9.09
C ILE A 24 -2.64 6.86 9.02
N LYS A 25 -2.36 5.59 9.23
CA LYS A 25 -1.02 5.02 9.19
C LYS A 25 -0.72 4.28 7.89
N TYR A 26 -1.76 3.71 7.26
CA TYR A 26 -1.60 2.79 6.16
C TYR A 26 -2.77 2.78 5.18
N ILE A 27 -2.49 2.47 3.92
CA ILE A 27 -3.52 2.19 2.91
C ILE A 27 -3.16 0.91 2.17
N THR A 28 -4.14 0.07 1.86
CA THR A 28 -3.92 -1.17 1.10
C THR A 28 -5.20 -1.68 0.45
N ALA A 29 -5.06 -2.38 -0.68
CA ALA A 29 -6.14 -3.13 -1.33
C ALA A 29 -6.24 -4.58 -0.82
N ASN A 30 -5.32 -5.03 0.05
CA ASN A 30 -5.31 -6.38 0.61
C ASN A 30 -5.91 -6.38 2.02
N SER A 31 -7.08 -7.02 2.20
CA SER A 31 -7.78 -7.09 3.49
C SER A 31 -6.97 -7.76 4.60
N LYS A 32 -6.07 -8.68 4.25
CA LYS A 32 -5.19 -9.39 5.20
C LYS A 32 -4.04 -8.52 5.73
N LEU A 33 -3.65 -7.48 4.99
CA LEU A 33 -2.58 -6.56 5.37
C LEU A 33 -3.08 -5.32 6.12
N ILE A 34 -4.37 -5.24 6.39
CA ILE A 34 -4.96 -4.14 7.17
C ILE A 34 -4.43 -4.18 8.60
N ILE A 35 -4.02 -3.01 9.07
CA ILE A 35 -3.67 -2.74 10.47
C ILE A 35 -4.58 -1.62 11.02
N ASN A 36 -4.57 -1.42 12.33
CA ASN A 36 -5.35 -0.37 12.96
C ASN A 36 -5.07 1.03 12.36
N ASN A 37 -6.12 1.79 12.10
CA ASN A 37 -6.08 3.09 11.45
C ASN A 37 -5.62 3.06 9.97
N SER A 38 -6.03 2.03 9.26
CA SER A 38 -5.80 1.90 7.81
C SER A 38 -7.01 2.33 6.99
N ILE A 39 -6.75 2.71 5.74
CA ILE A 39 -7.76 2.85 4.69
C ILE A 39 -7.71 1.62 3.80
N TYR A 40 -8.85 0.96 3.63
CA TYR A 40 -8.98 -0.15 2.69
C TYR A 40 -9.37 0.38 1.31
N ILE A 41 -8.63 -0.03 0.27
CA ILE A 41 -8.86 0.38 -1.11
C ILE A 41 -9.74 -0.66 -1.80
N VAL A 42 -10.82 -0.20 -2.44
CA VAL A 42 -11.77 -1.07 -3.17
C VAL A 42 -11.99 -0.53 -4.57
N ASP A 43 -11.50 -1.27 -5.56
CA ASP A 43 -11.76 -0.99 -6.97
C ASP A 43 -12.86 -1.93 -7.47
N PHE A 44 -14.06 -1.38 -7.69
CA PHE A 44 -15.19 -2.15 -8.22
C PHE A 44 -15.00 -2.68 -9.64
N ASN A 45 -14.04 -2.14 -10.37
CA ASN A 45 -13.70 -2.65 -11.70
C ASN A 45 -12.87 -3.93 -11.62
N LYS A 46 -12.15 -4.14 -10.50
CA LYS A 46 -11.23 -5.28 -10.31
C LYS A 46 -11.74 -6.30 -9.31
N ASN A 47 -12.45 -5.88 -8.26
CA ASN A 47 -12.79 -6.79 -7.15
C ASN A 47 -14.18 -6.49 -6.55
N LYS A 48 -15.07 -7.48 -6.52
CA LYS A 48 -16.48 -7.34 -6.10
C LYS A 48 -16.86 -8.14 -4.84
N LYS A 49 -15.93 -8.85 -4.18
CA LYS A 49 -16.27 -9.78 -3.09
C LYS A 49 -16.58 -9.04 -1.79
N LYS A 50 -17.84 -9.12 -1.34
CA LYS A 50 -18.32 -8.51 -0.08
C LYS A 50 -17.61 -9.01 1.18
N GLU A 51 -17.07 -10.22 1.16
CA GLU A 51 -16.38 -10.86 2.29
C GLU A 51 -15.14 -10.07 2.71
N PHE A 52 -14.39 -9.51 1.77
CA PHE A 52 -13.18 -8.74 2.05
C PHE A 52 -13.44 -7.43 2.81
N PHE A 53 -14.64 -6.84 2.68
CA PHE A 53 -14.99 -5.64 3.45
C PHE A 53 -15.13 -5.93 4.93
N LYS A 54 -15.77 -7.06 5.28
CA LYS A 54 -15.93 -7.50 6.66
C LYS A 54 -14.59 -7.82 7.29
N GLU A 55 -13.72 -8.53 6.57
CA GLU A 55 -12.37 -8.85 7.01
C GLU A 55 -11.53 -7.59 7.23
N ALA A 56 -11.53 -6.65 6.28
CA ALA A 56 -10.80 -5.40 6.40
C ALA A 56 -11.25 -4.57 7.62
N ILE A 57 -12.57 -4.50 7.87
CA ILE A 57 -13.12 -3.79 9.04
C ILE A 57 -12.70 -4.48 10.33
N LYS A 58 -12.79 -5.82 10.39
CA LYS A 58 -12.37 -6.61 11.54
C LYS A 58 -10.89 -6.40 11.85
N ASN A 59 -10.05 -6.29 10.84
CA ASN A 59 -8.60 -6.08 10.96
C ASN A 59 -8.21 -4.63 11.29
N GLY A 60 -9.18 -3.70 11.38
CA GLY A 60 -8.95 -2.33 11.86
C GLY A 60 -8.98 -1.25 10.79
N ALA A 61 -9.57 -1.51 9.61
CA ALA A 61 -9.85 -0.45 8.65
C ALA A 61 -10.82 0.57 9.24
N VAL A 62 -10.50 1.85 9.11
CA VAL A 62 -11.32 2.95 9.63
C VAL A 62 -12.06 3.69 8.52
N ALA A 63 -11.65 3.50 7.28
CA ALA A 63 -12.27 4.05 6.09
C ALA A 63 -12.08 3.13 4.89
N ILE A 64 -12.93 3.29 3.91
CA ILE A 64 -12.81 2.66 2.59
C ILE A 64 -12.67 3.76 1.53
N LEU A 65 -11.65 3.63 0.70
CA LEU A 65 -11.45 4.45 -0.49
C LEU A 65 -11.94 3.66 -1.71
N THR A 66 -12.88 4.20 -2.46
CA THR A 66 -13.57 3.44 -3.51
C THR A 66 -14.00 4.33 -4.68
N ASN A 67 -14.29 3.72 -5.83
CA ASN A 67 -14.85 4.39 -7.01
C ASN A 67 -16.38 4.27 -7.10
N LYS A 68 -17.03 3.51 -6.21
CA LYS A 68 -18.50 3.39 -6.16
C LYS A 68 -18.98 3.23 -4.73
N ARG A 69 -20.19 3.74 -4.44
CA ARG A 69 -20.84 3.60 -3.15
C ARG A 69 -21.13 2.14 -2.80
N ILE A 70 -20.77 1.74 -1.60
CA ILE A 70 -21.07 0.41 -1.06
C ILE A 70 -22.32 0.52 -0.18
N LYS A 71 -23.42 -0.09 -0.65
CA LYS A 71 -24.69 -0.12 0.09
C LYS A 71 -24.58 -0.99 1.35
N ASN A 72 -25.35 -0.66 2.40
CA ASN A 72 -25.46 -1.42 3.64
C ASN A 72 -24.14 -1.58 4.43
N LEU A 73 -23.19 -0.67 4.25
CA LEU A 73 -21.93 -0.68 4.97
C LEU A 73 -21.77 0.61 5.78
N LYS A 74 -21.79 0.49 7.12
CA LYS A 74 -21.73 1.62 8.07
C LYS A 74 -20.30 1.95 8.48
N ILE A 75 -19.43 2.18 7.52
CA ILE A 75 -18.05 2.67 7.71
C ILE A 75 -17.84 3.91 6.84
N LEU A 76 -16.90 4.77 7.21
CA LEU A 76 -16.53 5.91 6.38
C LEU A 76 -16.15 5.44 4.97
N GLN A 77 -16.81 6.02 3.97
CA GLN A 77 -16.51 5.78 2.56
C GLN A 77 -16.06 7.09 1.92
N LEU A 78 -14.92 7.06 1.27
CA LEU A 78 -14.38 8.13 0.45
C LEU A 78 -14.54 7.71 -1.02
N ILE A 79 -15.50 8.31 -1.70
CA ILE A 79 -15.82 7.94 -3.09
C ILE A 79 -15.11 8.91 -4.02
N VAL A 80 -14.27 8.39 -4.91
CA VAL A 80 -13.44 9.18 -5.82
C VAL A 80 -13.65 8.74 -7.26
N LYS A 81 -13.56 9.68 -8.21
CA LYS A 81 -13.69 9.40 -9.64
C LYS A 81 -12.49 8.58 -10.16
N ASN A 82 -11.29 8.98 -9.76
CA ASN A 82 -10.06 8.32 -10.17
C ASN A 82 -9.34 7.72 -8.95
N LEU A 83 -9.57 6.42 -8.72
CA LEU A 83 -9.03 5.72 -7.58
C LEU A 83 -7.49 5.65 -7.60
N SER A 84 -6.91 5.44 -8.76
CA SER A 84 -5.45 5.35 -8.91
C SER A 84 -4.76 6.67 -8.58
N LEU A 85 -5.33 7.78 -9.03
CA LEU A 85 -4.84 9.12 -8.71
C LEU A 85 -4.95 9.41 -7.20
N ALA A 86 -6.10 9.13 -6.60
CA ALA A 86 -6.31 9.33 -5.17
C ALA A 86 -5.33 8.51 -4.32
N VAL A 87 -5.09 7.25 -4.67
CA VAL A 87 -4.10 6.39 -4.02
C VAL A 87 -2.70 7.01 -4.12
N ASN A 88 -2.28 7.46 -5.30
CA ASN A 88 -0.97 8.10 -5.47
C ASN A 88 -0.83 9.36 -4.60
N ILE A 89 -1.84 10.24 -4.58
CA ILE A 89 -1.84 11.45 -3.76
C ILE A 89 -1.69 11.10 -2.27
N ILE A 90 -2.45 10.12 -1.78
CA ILE A 90 -2.37 9.70 -0.37
C ILE A 90 -0.99 9.13 -0.06
N LEU A 91 -0.43 8.27 -0.91
CA LEU A 91 0.89 7.69 -0.71
C LEU A 91 1.97 8.78 -0.61
N HIS A 92 1.99 9.73 -1.54
CA HIS A 92 2.91 10.87 -1.48
C HIS A 92 2.74 11.71 -0.20
N SER A 93 1.52 11.82 0.29
CA SER A 93 1.19 12.60 1.49
C SER A 93 1.51 11.87 2.81
N LEU A 94 1.60 10.55 2.82
CA LEU A 94 1.93 9.74 4.00
C LEU A 94 3.41 9.81 4.39
N LYS A 95 4.23 10.62 3.69
CA LYS A 95 5.66 10.83 3.98
C LYS A 95 6.41 9.51 4.22
N SER A 96 6.62 8.74 3.19
CA SER A 96 7.73 7.81 3.16
C SER A 96 8.90 8.52 2.50
N PHE A 97 10.09 8.32 3.03
CA PHE A 97 11.29 8.77 2.37
C PHE A 97 11.58 7.77 1.23
N PRO A 98 11.48 8.17 -0.06
CA PRO A 98 11.84 7.27 -1.13
C PRO A 98 13.34 6.91 -0.98
N PRO A 99 13.75 5.70 -1.39
CA PRO A 99 15.16 5.37 -1.42
C PRO A 99 15.90 6.32 -2.38
N ASN A 100 17.14 6.67 -2.04
CA ASN A 100 17.95 7.59 -2.84
C ASN A 100 18.17 7.06 -4.27
N ASN A 101 18.34 5.74 -4.39
CA ASN A 101 18.55 5.06 -5.67
C ASN A 101 17.67 3.82 -5.77
N ILE A 102 17.10 3.60 -6.96
CA ILE A 102 16.28 2.43 -7.27
C ILE A 102 16.88 1.74 -8.48
N ILE A 103 17.16 0.44 -8.35
CA ILE A 103 17.66 -0.42 -9.43
C ILE A 103 16.55 -1.42 -9.77
N GLY A 104 16.00 -1.32 -10.98
CA GLY A 104 15.01 -2.25 -11.50
C GLY A 104 15.68 -3.34 -12.35
N ILE A 105 15.39 -4.63 -12.04
CA ILE A 105 15.94 -5.78 -12.76
C ILE A 105 14.78 -6.52 -13.43
N THR A 106 14.85 -6.64 -14.77
CA THR A 106 13.90 -7.38 -15.57
C THR A 106 14.60 -8.46 -16.39
N GLY A 107 13.85 -9.42 -16.91
CA GLY A 107 14.36 -10.52 -17.72
C GLY A 107 13.56 -11.80 -17.53
N THR A 108 13.75 -12.76 -18.41
CA THR A 108 13.10 -14.09 -18.32
C THR A 108 13.73 -14.94 -17.23
N ASN A 109 15.08 -14.96 -17.14
CA ASN A 109 15.85 -15.74 -16.19
C ASN A 109 16.87 -14.88 -15.44
N GLY A 110 17.42 -15.37 -14.33
CA GLY A 110 18.52 -14.76 -13.60
C GLY A 110 18.18 -13.54 -12.75
N LYS A 111 16.96 -13.00 -12.79
CA LYS A 111 16.55 -11.81 -12.01
C LYS A 111 16.92 -11.88 -10.55
N THR A 112 16.57 -12.97 -9.90
CA THR A 112 16.83 -13.19 -8.46
C THR A 112 18.31 -13.23 -8.15
N SER A 113 19.10 -13.92 -8.98
CA SER A 113 20.55 -14.00 -8.81
C SER A 113 21.23 -12.64 -8.95
N VAL A 114 20.81 -11.86 -9.96
CA VAL A 114 21.34 -10.50 -10.19
C VAL A 114 20.97 -9.56 -9.03
N VAL A 115 19.73 -9.59 -8.55
CA VAL A 115 19.30 -8.82 -7.36
C VAL A 115 20.19 -9.16 -6.16
N TRP A 116 20.44 -10.45 -5.94
CA TRP A 116 21.24 -10.90 -4.79
C TRP A 116 22.69 -10.46 -4.89
N LEU A 117 23.31 -10.58 -6.08
CA LEU A 117 24.68 -10.13 -6.33
C LEU A 117 24.84 -8.64 -6.12
N ILE A 118 23.98 -7.82 -6.73
CA ILE A 118 24.00 -6.36 -6.55
C ILE A 118 23.80 -5.98 -5.08
N SER A 119 22.84 -6.63 -4.41
CA SER A 119 22.60 -6.36 -2.98
C SER A 119 23.81 -6.69 -2.11
N SER A 120 24.53 -7.78 -2.43
CA SER A 120 25.75 -8.17 -1.73
C SER A 120 26.88 -7.16 -1.96
N MET A 121 27.09 -6.74 -3.20
CA MET A 121 28.12 -5.75 -3.56
C MET A 121 27.88 -4.41 -2.87
N LEU A 122 26.64 -3.89 -2.94
CA LEU A 122 26.30 -2.61 -2.32
C LEU A 122 26.42 -2.67 -0.79
N LYS A 123 26.01 -3.78 -0.17
CA LYS A 123 26.21 -3.96 1.27
C LYS A 123 27.68 -4.00 1.66
N THR A 124 28.52 -4.72 0.90
CA THR A 124 29.95 -4.78 1.16
C THR A 124 30.61 -3.40 1.04
N SER A 125 30.05 -2.54 0.17
CA SER A 125 30.47 -1.13 0.03
C SER A 125 29.95 -0.22 1.16
N GLY A 126 29.32 -0.77 2.20
CA GLY A 126 28.84 0.00 3.35
C GLY A 126 27.48 0.69 3.17
N LEU A 127 26.76 0.40 2.08
CA LEU A 127 25.46 0.99 1.80
C LEU A 127 24.32 0.20 2.46
N ASP A 128 23.30 0.92 2.93
CA ASP A 128 22.02 0.29 3.34
C ASP A 128 21.25 -0.13 2.09
N VAL A 129 20.94 -1.43 2.01
CA VAL A 129 20.31 -2.04 0.84
C VAL A 129 19.00 -2.69 1.22
N ILE A 130 17.99 -2.39 0.44
CA ILE A 130 16.70 -3.09 0.45
C ILE A 130 16.57 -3.83 -0.88
N SER A 131 16.24 -5.12 -0.83
CA SER A 131 15.91 -5.89 -2.03
C SER A 131 14.55 -6.55 -1.90
N LEU A 132 13.82 -6.55 -3.02
CA LEU A 132 12.47 -7.04 -3.12
C LEU A 132 12.31 -7.92 -4.36
N GLY A 133 11.76 -9.09 -4.21
CA GLY A 133 11.56 -10.03 -5.30
C GLY A 133 10.90 -11.33 -4.84
N THR A 134 10.95 -12.35 -5.68
CA THR A 134 10.31 -13.66 -5.46
C THR A 134 10.72 -14.32 -4.13
N LEU A 135 11.93 -14.10 -3.65
CA LEU A 135 12.41 -14.64 -2.38
C LEU A 135 11.89 -13.89 -1.16
N GLY A 136 11.30 -12.71 -1.33
CA GLY A 136 10.78 -11.89 -0.25
C GLY A 136 11.38 -10.49 -0.21
N TYR A 137 11.19 -9.84 0.94
CA TYR A 137 11.74 -8.55 1.29
C TYR A 137 12.96 -8.74 2.22
N TYR A 138 14.08 -8.17 1.82
CA TYR A 138 15.34 -8.25 2.56
C TYR A 138 15.87 -6.84 2.84
N LYS A 139 16.43 -6.66 4.02
CA LYS A 139 17.25 -5.50 4.37
C LYS A 139 18.64 -5.98 4.74
N ASN A 140 19.66 -5.46 4.06
CA ASN A 140 21.07 -5.83 4.27
C ASN A 140 21.29 -7.35 4.26
N LEU A 141 20.69 -8.05 3.28
CA LEU A 141 20.70 -9.50 3.08
C LEU A 141 19.98 -10.32 4.17
N LYS A 142 19.38 -9.69 5.17
CA LYS A 142 18.55 -10.35 6.17
C LYS A 142 17.09 -10.33 5.73
N LYS A 143 16.44 -11.49 5.72
CA LYS A 143 15.00 -11.60 5.39
C LYS A 143 14.17 -10.92 6.45
N ILE A 144 13.35 -9.96 6.03
CA ILE A 144 12.43 -9.22 6.93
C ILE A 144 11.03 -9.77 6.82
N LYS A 145 10.57 -10.08 5.59
CA LYS A 145 9.20 -10.51 5.35
C LYS A 145 9.11 -11.38 4.09
N GLU A 146 8.17 -12.31 4.11
CA GLU A 146 7.76 -13.00 2.87
C GLU A 146 6.88 -12.09 2.02
N VAL A 147 7.07 -12.16 0.72
CA VAL A 147 6.27 -11.44 -0.27
C VAL A 147 5.71 -12.47 -1.24
N PHE A 148 4.40 -12.47 -1.41
CA PHE A 148 3.73 -13.48 -2.26
C PHE A 148 3.75 -13.14 -3.76
N LEU A 149 4.21 -11.94 -4.12
CA LEU A 149 4.26 -11.47 -5.51
C LEU A 149 5.65 -10.97 -5.85
N THR A 150 6.08 -11.25 -7.07
CA THR A 150 7.36 -10.78 -7.62
C THR A 150 7.41 -9.25 -7.67
N THR A 151 6.27 -8.60 -7.86
CA THR A 151 6.10 -7.15 -7.80
C THR A 151 4.91 -6.85 -6.88
N PRO A 152 5.15 -6.33 -5.67
CA PRO A 152 4.09 -5.91 -4.76
C PRO A 152 3.28 -4.74 -5.33
N ALA A 153 2.08 -4.54 -4.79
CA ALA A 153 1.29 -3.35 -5.09
C ALA A 153 2.02 -2.07 -4.64
N LYS A 154 1.72 -0.94 -5.30
CA LYS A 154 2.39 0.35 -5.00
C LYS A 154 2.33 0.72 -3.53
N GLU A 155 1.17 0.52 -2.91
CA GLU A 155 0.93 0.78 -1.50
C GLU A 155 1.77 -0.13 -0.58
N GLU A 156 2.09 -1.33 -1.00
CA GLU A 156 2.97 -2.23 -0.27
C GLU A 156 4.45 -1.82 -0.42
N LEU A 157 4.87 -1.45 -1.63
CA LEU A 157 6.21 -0.91 -1.88
C LEU A 157 6.51 0.32 -1.03
N HIS A 158 5.52 1.21 -0.94
CA HIS A 158 5.63 2.46 -0.17
C HIS A 158 5.79 2.26 1.34
N GLN A 159 5.47 1.08 1.86
CA GLN A 159 5.68 0.72 3.28
C GLN A 159 7.05 0.10 3.54
N LEU A 160 7.68 -0.39 2.50
CA LEU A 160 8.95 -1.08 2.60
C LEU A 160 10.15 -0.11 2.43
N SER A 161 9.86 1.12 2.02
CA SER A 161 10.80 2.25 1.98
C SER A 161 10.76 3.05 3.28
#